data_b5be8a72bba769d4b92a770b5dcf8b65
#
_entry.id   b5be8a72bba769d4b92a770b5dcf8b65
#
_cell.length_a   1.000
_cell.length_b   1.000
_cell.length_c   1.000
_cell.angle_alpha   90.00
_cell.angle_beta   90.00
_cell.angle_gamma   90.00
#
_symmetry.space_group_name_H-M   'P 1'
#
loop_
_entity.id
_entity.type
_entity.pdbx_description
1 polymer ?
#
loop_
_entity_poly.entity_id
_entity_poly.type
_entity_poly.pdbx_seq_one_letter_code
_entity_poly.pdbx_strand_id
1 'polypeptide(L)'
;MLPDGSALISTGLVIRPASITLFIPPPLPAQGQGPSLVVSRTVRGEGVACGVRRAYRVRHSDSMRYYLTTAIAYANNKPGLHTLYEVIAADVIARWRRMGGDEVRFLTGTDEYSVNIAARALEEGLTPKAFVDKNVALFQESEALLSISPDRFIRTTDSDHARAAQEMVRRSYAAGDVYLGTYEGWYCPNEGFRAAGDVVQERGETICPNHPGVPLQWLKERNWFFRLSAYQARLEAWLSQDPSPVQPDYRRNEALGFVRQGLEDFSISREGASWGIPFPIRDDGSSALAPNGSGDPAAGTIYVWYDALINYLTGAGFPDEPNGAPWWPADLHIIGKDINRFHAVFWPAMLWSAGLEAPKRIWVHGWLLSSGERMSKSRGNFLDPNSAVAAFGSDGARFVSLREVPFDADGEVSWDSMIRRYNAELANDFGNLVNRASTLASRSFGSTPPAPRAAASAPLAVEWESARAKSLEAMDGLLLHQWIGALWEFVAAANRFVDAEKPWELAKAAASGDAPAREHLSGVVGDLLEACRLVALYAAPVIPEAAEKTWTLLGHDWPFDASGRGERTREALGVWGSAIATRPLGTPAPL
;
A
#
# COMPACT_ATOMS: atom_id res chain seq x y z
N MET A 1 46.62 -35.88 -0.31
CA MET A 1 48.00 -35.40 -0.08
C MET A 1 47.94 -33.90 0.03
N LEU A 2 48.01 -33.40 1.25
CA LEU A 2 48.53 -32.07 1.55
C LEU A 2 50.07 -32.10 1.37
N PRO A 3 50.81 -31.03 1.21
CA PRO A 3 51.07 -30.12 2.32
C PRO A 3 51.08 -28.64 1.97
N ASP A 4 50.86 -27.89 2.95
CA ASP A 4 51.65 -26.93 3.75
C ASP A 4 51.68 -25.52 3.16
N GLY A 5 51.51 -24.49 3.85
CA GLY A 5 51.59 -24.12 5.25
C GLY A 5 51.48 -22.61 5.41
N SER A 6 50.97 -22.21 6.55
CA SER A 6 51.22 -20.96 7.29
C SER A 6 50.96 -19.61 6.57
N ALA A 7 50.50 -18.53 7.20
CA ALA A 7 50.47 -18.08 8.59
C ALA A 7 49.54 -16.88 8.72
N LEU A 8 48.95 -16.77 9.89
CA LEU A 8 48.27 -15.57 10.41
C LEU A 8 49.30 -14.41 10.53
N ILE A 9 48.93 -13.24 10.02
CA ILE A 9 49.55 -11.99 10.45
C ILE A 9 48.43 -11.04 10.93
N SER A 10 48.39 -10.85 12.24
CA SER A 10 47.70 -9.78 12.91
C SER A 10 48.49 -8.49 12.71
N THR A 11 47.85 -7.46 12.14
CA THR A 11 48.39 -6.09 12.24
C THR A 11 47.34 -5.22 12.92
N GLY A 12 47.62 -4.89 14.17
CA GLY A 12 46.92 -3.87 14.91
C GLY A 12 47.15 -2.50 14.30
N LEU A 13 46.08 -1.80 13.96
CA LEU A 13 46.12 -0.41 13.54
C LEU A 13 45.86 0.47 14.77
N VAL A 14 46.86 1.18 15.26
CA VAL A 14 46.75 2.23 16.28
C VAL A 14 46.39 3.53 15.57
N ILE A 15 45.14 3.97 15.75
CA ILE A 15 44.68 5.28 15.25
C ILE A 15 44.97 6.33 16.34
N ARG A 16 45.86 7.30 16.05
CA ARG A 16 45.99 8.51 16.85
C ARG A 16 44.88 9.50 16.50
N PRO A 17 44.35 10.27 17.48
CA PRO A 17 43.32 11.25 17.19
C PRO A 17 43.87 12.46 16.46
N ALA A 18 43.37 12.71 15.23
CA ALA A 18 43.60 13.96 14.51
C ALA A 18 42.54 14.98 14.91
N SER A 19 42.99 16.19 15.25
CA SER A 19 42.14 17.34 15.60
C SER A 19 41.32 17.77 14.39
N ILE A 20 39.99 17.76 14.52
CA ILE A 20 39.08 18.30 13.52
C ILE A 20 38.83 19.78 13.83
N THR A 21 39.28 20.67 12.97
CA THR A 21 39.00 22.11 12.99
C THR A 21 37.66 22.32 12.28
N LEU A 22 36.63 22.74 13.01
CA LEU A 22 35.35 23.11 12.43
C LEU A 22 35.44 24.52 11.83
N PHE A 23 35.18 24.61 10.53
CA PHE A 23 35.03 25.89 9.83
C PHE A 23 33.57 26.35 9.99
N ILE A 24 33.35 27.49 10.63
CA ILE A 24 32.01 28.11 10.72
C ILE A 24 31.98 29.26 9.70
N PRO A 25 31.11 29.20 8.66
CA PRO A 25 30.92 30.34 7.78
C PRO A 25 30.00 31.39 8.44
N PRO A 26 30.08 32.69 8.03
CA PRO A 26 29.30 33.77 8.60
C PRO A 26 27.82 33.72 8.21
N PRO A 27 26.90 34.37 8.97
CA PRO A 27 25.47 34.26 8.78
C PRO A 27 24.97 35.03 7.56
N LEU A 28 24.13 34.39 6.76
CA LEU A 28 23.29 35.02 5.73
C LEU A 28 21.97 35.53 6.33
N PRO A 29 21.35 36.57 5.74
CA PRO A 29 20.20 37.24 6.33
C PRO A 29 18.89 36.42 6.23
N ALA A 30 18.03 36.64 7.22
CA ALA A 30 16.78 35.94 7.46
C ALA A 30 15.76 36.11 6.34
N GLN A 31 15.29 34.98 5.78
CA GLN A 31 13.91 34.80 5.32
C GLN A 31 13.58 33.29 5.30
N GLY A 32 12.49 32.92 5.97
CA GLY A 32 11.91 31.56 5.87
C GLY A 32 12.34 30.60 6.97
N GLN A 33 11.41 30.30 7.88
CA GLN A 33 11.62 29.42 9.03
C GLN A 33 11.87 27.97 8.61
N GLY A 34 13.11 27.53 8.73
CA GLY A 34 13.52 26.13 8.71
C GLY A 34 13.68 25.60 10.15
N PRO A 35 13.77 24.29 10.39
CA PRO A 35 13.75 23.71 11.73
C PRO A 35 14.97 24.11 12.54
N SER A 36 14.75 24.73 13.70
CA SER A 36 15.79 25.10 14.64
C SER A 36 16.26 23.88 15.45
N LEU A 37 17.57 23.63 15.42
CA LEU A 37 18.24 22.66 16.28
C LEU A 37 18.37 23.27 17.69
N VAL A 38 17.73 22.66 18.70
CA VAL A 38 17.98 22.98 20.10
C VAL A 38 18.96 21.94 20.66
N VAL A 39 20.22 22.36 20.89
CA VAL A 39 21.21 21.56 21.64
C VAL A 39 21.13 21.97 23.10
N SER A 40 20.56 21.11 23.96
CA SER A 40 20.67 21.26 25.40
C SER A 40 21.92 20.51 25.90
N ARG A 41 22.85 21.23 26.48
CA ARG A 41 24.08 20.69 27.08
C ARG A 41 23.82 20.47 28.57
N THR A 42 23.73 19.21 29.00
CA THR A 42 23.84 18.87 30.43
C THR A 42 25.16 18.14 30.65
N VAL A 43 26.03 18.75 31.40
CA VAL A 43 27.32 18.14 31.79
C VAL A 43 27.14 17.58 33.21
N ARG A 44 27.31 16.25 33.37
CA ARG A 44 27.99 15.62 34.49
C ARG A 44 28.09 14.11 34.31
N GLY A 45 29.33 13.60 34.34
CA GLY A 45 29.71 12.27 34.83
C GLY A 45 29.71 11.15 33.76
N GLU A 46 30.89 10.85 33.26
CA GLU A 46 31.42 9.55 32.81
C GLU A 46 30.50 8.60 32.03
N GLY A 47 30.79 8.47 30.73
CA GLY A 47 30.21 7.44 29.87
C GLY A 47 29.56 8.00 28.61
N VAL A 48 30.36 8.33 27.57
CA VAL A 48 29.85 8.84 26.30
C VAL A 48 29.36 7.68 25.45
N ALA A 49 28.04 7.46 25.43
CA ALA A 49 27.36 6.78 24.33
C ALA A 49 26.70 7.86 23.46
N CYS A 50 27.28 8.12 22.29
CA CYS A 50 26.73 9.07 21.33
C CYS A 50 25.58 8.41 20.55
N GLY A 51 24.37 8.46 21.10
CA GLY A 51 23.14 8.10 20.41
C GLY A 51 22.45 9.37 19.90
N VAL A 52 22.46 9.57 18.59
CA VAL A 52 21.65 10.63 17.97
C VAL A 52 20.18 10.23 18.11
N ARG A 53 19.52 10.69 19.18
CA ARG A 53 18.06 10.59 19.30
C ARG A 53 17.44 11.65 18.36
N ARG A 54 16.95 11.21 17.23
CA ARG A 54 16.03 12.00 16.42
C ARG A 54 14.73 12.15 17.22
N ALA A 55 14.57 13.28 17.91
CA ALA A 55 13.32 13.59 18.59
C ALA A 55 12.24 13.81 17.54
N TYR A 56 11.36 12.83 17.35
CA TYR A 56 10.12 13.01 16.59
C TYR A 56 9.25 14.01 17.38
N ARG A 57 9.17 15.21 16.86
CA ARG A 57 8.24 16.22 17.37
C ARG A 57 6.85 15.81 16.88
N VAL A 58 6.01 15.30 17.77
CA VAL A 58 4.57 15.15 17.53
C VAL A 58 4.03 16.55 17.26
N ARG A 59 3.76 16.85 16.00
CA ARG A 59 3.01 18.06 15.64
C ARG A 59 1.55 17.77 15.94
N HIS A 60 1.03 18.33 17.02
CA HIS A 60 -0.40 18.55 17.15
C HIS A 60 -0.77 19.71 16.23
N SER A 61 -1.79 19.51 15.39
CA SER A 61 -2.69 20.51 14.81
C SER A 61 -2.74 20.76 13.29
N ASP A 62 -2.11 20.02 12.41
CA ASP A 62 -2.54 20.11 11.01
C ASP A 62 -2.76 18.70 10.47
N SER A 63 -4.04 18.32 10.30
CA SER A 63 -4.37 17.12 9.52
C SER A 63 -3.82 17.34 8.11
N MET A 64 -2.89 16.46 7.69
CA MET A 64 -2.36 16.54 6.34
C MET A 64 -3.31 15.82 5.39
N ARG A 65 -3.50 16.39 4.20
CA ARG A 65 -4.16 15.64 3.15
C ARG A 65 -3.22 14.57 2.63
N TYR A 66 -3.77 13.38 2.44
CA TYR A 66 -3.02 12.23 1.95
C TYR A 66 -3.83 11.53 0.86
N TYR A 67 -3.36 11.62 -0.38
CA TYR A 67 -3.99 10.99 -1.52
C TYR A 67 -3.27 9.70 -1.88
N LEU A 68 -3.98 8.58 -1.70
CA LEU A 68 -3.51 7.23 -1.92
C LEU A 68 -4.31 6.56 -3.02
N THR A 69 -3.63 5.87 -3.93
CA THR A 69 -4.28 5.13 -5.02
C THR A 69 -3.71 3.73 -5.19
N THR A 70 -4.53 2.82 -5.69
CA THR A 70 -4.09 1.54 -6.26
C THR A 70 -4.11 1.60 -7.79
N ALA A 71 -3.44 0.65 -8.44
CA ALA A 71 -3.76 0.36 -9.83
C ALA A 71 -5.24 -0.03 -9.97
N ILE A 72 -5.79 0.21 -11.16
CA ILE A 72 -7.14 -0.23 -11.52
C ILE A 72 -7.07 -1.54 -12.31
N ALA A 73 -7.83 -2.54 -11.88
CA ALA A 73 -7.78 -3.87 -12.48
C ALA A 73 -8.72 -4.00 -13.67
N TYR A 74 -8.35 -4.81 -14.68
CA TYR A 74 -9.26 -5.12 -15.78
C TYR A 74 -10.55 -5.77 -15.31
N ALA A 75 -11.70 -5.19 -15.69
CA ALA A 75 -13.04 -5.70 -15.38
C ALA A 75 -13.44 -6.90 -16.25
N ASN A 76 -12.55 -7.89 -16.40
CA ASN A 76 -12.73 -9.02 -17.31
C ASN A 76 -13.09 -10.35 -16.61
N ASN A 77 -13.02 -10.41 -15.28
CA ASN A 77 -13.31 -11.56 -14.44
C ASN A 77 -13.57 -11.14 -12.98
N LYS A 78 -14.13 -12.08 -12.16
CA LYS A 78 -14.13 -11.95 -10.70
C LYS A 78 -12.68 -11.81 -10.19
N PRO A 79 -12.39 -10.84 -9.30
CA PRO A 79 -11.04 -10.70 -8.73
C PRO A 79 -10.66 -11.90 -7.87
N GLY A 80 -9.38 -12.22 -7.85
CA GLY A 80 -8.79 -13.17 -6.89
C GLY A 80 -8.12 -12.44 -5.73
N LEU A 81 -7.74 -13.19 -4.71
CA LEU A 81 -7.04 -12.62 -3.55
C LEU A 81 -5.73 -11.94 -3.97
N HIS A 82 -5.05 -12.44 -5.01
CA HIS A 82 -3.85 -11.82 -5.58
C HIS A 82 -4.11 -10.45 -6.23
N THR A 83 -5.30 -10.23 -6.80
CA THR A 83 -5.72 -8.92 -7.31
C THR A 83 -6.08 -7.97 -6.16
N LEU A 84 -6.77 -8.51 -5.13
CA LEU A 84 -7.21 -7.72 -3.98
C LEU A 84 -6.09 -7.47 -2.95
N TYR A 85 -4.95 -8.14 -3.07
CA TYR A 85 -3.78 -7.96 -2.21
C TYR A 85 -3.31 -6.50 -2.16
N GLU A 86 -3.20 -5.87 -3.32
CA GLU A 86 -2.86 -4.46 -3.46
C GLU A 86 -3.90 -3.56 -2.78
N VAL A 87 -5.19 -3.85 -3.00
CA VAL A 87 -6.30 -3.06 -2.44
C VAL A 87 -6.39 -3.23 -0.92
N ILE A 88 -6.16 -4.44 -0.39
CA ILE A 88 -6.06 -4.70 1.06
C ILE A 88 -4.89 -3.89 1.67
N ALA A 89 -3.72 -3.90 1.03
CA ALA A 89 -2.56 -3.15 1.50
C ALA A 89 -2.84 -1.64 1.51
N ALA A 90 -3.45 -1.12 0.46
CA ALA A 90 -3.85 0.29 0.35
C ALA A 90 -4.87 0.67 1.44
N ASP A 91 -5.87 -0.17 1.71
CA ASP A 91 -6.85 0.07 2.77
C ASP A 91 -6.19 0.10 4.15
N VAL A 92 -5.25 -0.81 4.42
CA VAL A 92 -4.48 -0.80 5.67
C VAL A 92 -3.71 0.52 5.84
N ILE A 93 -3.07 1.01 4.79
CA ILE A 93 -2.35 2.29 4.82
C ILE A 93 -3.33 3.46 4.98
N ALA A 94 -4.47 3.43 4.27
CA ALA A 94 -5.51 4.46 4.41
C ALA A 94 -6.05 4.55 5.84
N ARG A 95 -6.40 3.40 6.45
CA ARG A 95 -6.85 3.33 7.85
C ARG A 95 -5.76 3.81 8.82
N TRP A 96 -4.52 3.39 8.61
CA TRP A 96 -3.40 3.83 9.43
C TRP A 96 -3.24 5.35 9.41
N ARG A 97 -3.35 5.98 8.24
CA ARG A 97 -3.27 7.44 8.08
C ARG A 97 -4.48 8.14 8.71
N ARG A 98 -5.70 7.65 8.47
CA ARG A 98 -6.93 8.20 9.07
C ARG A 98 -6.90 8.13 10.60
N MET A 99 -6.45 6.99 11.16
CA MET A 99 -6.26 6.83 12.61
C MET A 99 -5.16 7.74 13.15
N GLY A 100 -4.21 8.16 12.33
CA GLY A 100 -3.20 9.18 12.64
C GLY A 100 -3.72 10.61 12.56
N GLY A 101 -4.97 10.83 12.10
CA GLY A 101 -5.60 12.14 11.99
C GLY A 101 -5.45 12.81 10.63
N ASP A 102 -4.91 12.11 9.62
CA ASP A 102 -4.82 12.63 8.26
C ASP A 102 -6.19 12.65 7.57
N GLU A 103 -6.43 13.66 6.73
CA GLU A 103 -7.53 13.70 5.77
C GLU A 103 -7.14 12.85 4.56
N VAL A 104 -7.62 11.60 4.52
CA VAL A 104 -7.23 10.64 3.48
C VAL A 104 -8.26 10.57 2.39
N ARG A 105 -7.79 10.54 1.14
CA ARG A 105 -8.55 10.15 -0.04
C ARG A 105 -7.94 8.87 -0.60
N PHE A 106 -8.70 7.77 -0.56
CA PHE A 106 -8.30 6.47 -1.10
C PHE A 106 -9.09 6.16 -2.37
N LEU A 107 -8.37 5.98 -3.48
CA LEU A 107 -8.89 5.65 -4.81
C LEU A 107 -8.51 4.22 -5.17
N THR A 108 -9.49 3.43 -5.60
CA THR A 108 -9.35 2.17 -6.32
C THR A 108 -10.37 2.11 -7.45
N GLY A 109 -10.36 1.07 -8.27
CA GLY A 109 -11.36 0.95 -9.35
C GLY A 109 -11.04 -0.09 -10.40
N THR A 110 -11.69 0.07 -11.57
CA THR A 110 -11.58 -0.86 -12.69
C THR A 110 -11.26 -0.17 -14.02
N ASP A 111 -10.39 -0.83 -14.78
CA ASP A 111 -10.13 -0.54 -16.19
C ASP A 111 -11.10 -1.35 -17.07
N GLU A 112 -11.91 -0.65 -17.88
CA GLU A 112 -13.05 -1.22 -18.58
C GLU A 112 -12.92 -1.17 -20.10
N TYR A 113 -11.97 -0.40 -20.64
CA TYR A 113 -11.77 -0.29 -22.07
C TYR A 113 -10.63 -1.17 -22.56
N SER A 114 -10.96 -2.34 -23.12
CA SER A 114 -9.98 -3.16 -23.85
C SER A 114 -10.64 -3.98 -24.94
N VAL A 115 -9.87 -4.32 -25.97
CA VAL A 115 -10.30 -5.21 -27.06
C VAL A 115 -10.71 -6.58 -26.51
N ASN A 116 -9.99 -7.08 -25.50
CA ASN A 116 -10.28 -8.36 -24.86
C ASN A 116 -11.63 -8.34 -24.11
N ILE A 117 -11.99 -7.23 -23.47
CA ILE A 117 -13.29 -7.06 -22.82
C ILE A 117 -14.41 -7.08 -23.87
N ALA A 118 -14.24 -6.35 -24.96
CA ALA A 118 -15.23 -6.34 -26.06
C ALA A 118 -15.41 -7.73 -26.67
N ALA A 119 -14.33 -8.47 -26.90
CA ALA A 119 -14.38 -9.84 -27.43
C ALA A 119 -15.12 -10.80 -26.47
N ARG A 120 -14.78 -10.77 -25.17
CA ARG A 120 -15.45 -11.59 -24.15
C ARG A 120 -16.93 -11.25 -23.97
N ALA A 121 -17.27 -9.98 -24.03
CA ALA A 121 -18.67 -9.56 -23.99
C ALA A 121 -19.46 -10.19 -25.15
N LEU A 122 -18.90 -10.19 -26.35
CA LEU A 122 -19.51 -10.82 -27.52
C LEU A 122 -19.66 -12.32 -27.34
N GLU A 123 -18.66 -13.02 -26.79
CA GLU A 123 -18.72 -14.46 -26.47
C GLU A 123 -19.86 -14.78 -25.49
N GLU A 124 -20.12 -13.90 -24.52
CA GLU A 124 -21.22 -14.05 -23.56
C GLU A 124 -22.58 -13.51 -24.08
N GLY A 125 -22.64 -12.99 -25.31
CA GLY A 125 -23.86 -12.39 -25.88
C GLY A 125 -24.27 -11.07 -25.21
N LEU A 126 -23.34 -10.36 -24.61
CA LEU A 126 -23.56 -9.10 -23.89
C LEU A 126 -22.97 -7.91 -24.68
N THR A 127 -23.47 -6.71 -24.40
CA THR A 127 -22.75 -5.50 -24.76
C THR A 127 -21.50 -5.33 -23.89
N PRO A 128 -20.42 -4.69 -24.35
CA PRO A 128 -19.24 -4.44 -23.50
C PRO A 128 -19.60 -3.74 -22.18
N LYS A 129 -20.52 -2.77 -22.20
CA LYS A 129 -20.98 -2.07 -20.99
C LYS A 129 -21.69 -3.02 -20.01
N ALA A 130 -22.60 -3.87 -20.47
CA ALA A 130 -23.28 -4.84 -19.61
C ALA A 130 -22.31 -5.87 -19.03
N PHE A 131 -21.30 -6.28 -19.81
CA PHE A 131 -20.27 -7.21 -19.36
C PHE A 131 -19.41 -6.59 -18.24
N VAL A 132 -18.91 -5.34 -18.40
CA VAL A 132 -18.13 -4.68 -17.35
C VAL A 132 -18.98 -4.36 -16.12
N ASP A 133 -20.26 -3.95 -16.27
CA ASP A 133 -21.14 -3.71 -15.14
C ASP A 133 -21.31 -4.97 -14.26
N LYS A 134 -21.49 -6.13 -14.90
CA LYS A 134 -21.54 -7.43 -14.22
C LYS A 134 -20.25 -7.72 -13.43
N ASN A 135 -19.09 -7.50 -14.04
CA ASN A 135 -17.81 -7.79 -13.40
C ASN A 135 -17.47 -6.76 -12.30
N VAL A 136 -17.75 -5.48 -12.50
CA VAL A 136 -17.56 -4.43 -11.49
C VAL A 136 -18.32 -4.75 -10.20
N ALA A 137 -19.55 -5.24 -10.30
CA ALA A 137 -20.30 -5.68 -9.14
C ALA A 137 -19.55 -6.74 -8.31
N LEU A 138 -18.87 -7.69 -8.99
CA LEU A 138 -18.07 -8.72 -8.30
C LEU A 138 -16.81 -8.15 -7.62
N PHE A 139 -16.20 -7.08 -8.17
CA PHE A 139 -15.12 -6.36 -7.49
C PHE A 139 -15.62 -5.68 -6.23
N GLN A 140 -16.69 -4.90 -6.34
CA GLN A 140 -17.28 -4.18 -5.21
C GLN A 140 -17.78 -5.11 -4.10
N GLU A 141 -18.41 -6.24 -4.46
CA GLU A 141 -18.80 -7.28 -3.50
C GLU A 141 -17.57 -7.87 -2.78
N SER A 142 -16.48 -8.15 -3.51
CA SER A 142 -15.27 -8.71 -2.93
C SER A 142 -14.55 -7.70 -2.03
N GLU A 143 -14.55 -6.42 -2.39
CA GLU A 143 -14.01 -5.34 -1.55
C GLU A 143 -14.84 -5.15 -0.28
N ALA A 144 -16.17 -5.14 -0.38
CA ALA A 144 -17.06 -5.05 0.77
C ALA A 144 -16.89 -6.25 1.72
N LEU A 145 -16.74 -7.46 1.17
CA LEU A 145 -16.50 -8.69 1.92
C LEU A 145 -15.20 -8.63 2.73
N LEU A 146 -14.18 -7.92 2.22
CA LEU A 146 -12.89 -7.70 2.87
C LEU A 146 -12.83 -6.39 3.68
N SER A 147 -13.96 -5.74 3.92
CA SER A 147 -14.05 -4.48 4.66
C SER A 147 -13.14 -3.36 4.10
N ILE A 148 -12.95 -3.33 2.79
CA ILE A 148 -12.20 -2.27 2.11
C ILE A 148 -13.00 -0.97 2.14
N SER A 149 -12.36 0.16 2.38
CA SER A 149 -12.99 1.46 2.63
C SER A 149 -12.49 2.58 1.70
N PRO A 150 -12.64 2.44 0.35
CA PRO A 150 -12.23 3.48 -0.57
C PRO A 150 -13.17 4.69 -0.45
N ASP A 151 -12.60 5.89 -0.65
CA ASP A 151 -13.41 7.12 -0.76
C ASP A 151 -14.01 7.24 -2.17
N ARG A 152 -13.38 6.61 -3.16
CA ARG A 152 -13.89 6.49 -4.51
C ARG A 152 -13.48 5.16 -5.15
N PHE A 153 -14.46 4.45 -5.70
CA PHE A 153 -14.26 3.38 -6.68
C PHE A 153 -14.49 3.96 -8.07
N ILE A 154 -13.40 4.16 -8.84
CA ILE A 154 -13.46 4.76 -10.17
C ILE A 154 -13.65 3.70 -11.24
N ARG A 155 -14.40 4.07 -12.28
CA ARG A 155 -14.56 3.29 -13.50
C ARG A 155 -14.05 4.10 -14.68
N THR A 156 -13.29 3.49 -15.59
CA THR A 156 -12.87 4.24 -16.79
C THR A 156 -14.05 4.57 -17.70
N THR A 157 -15.21 3.92 -17.54
CA THR A 157 -16.46 4.28 -18.22
C THR A 157 -17.24 5.43 -17.57
N ASP A 158 -16.76 5.99 -16.45
CA ASP A 158 -17.37 7.17 -15.82
C ASP A 158 -17.21 8.40 -16.73
N SER A 159 -18.24 9.23 -16.79
CA SER A 159 -18.27 10.39 -17.70
C SER A 159 -17.24 11.47 -17.36
N ASP A 160 -16.90 11.65 -16.07
CA ASP A 160 -15.84 12.57 -15.64
C ASP A 160 -14.45 12.04 -16.03
N HIS A 161 -14.25 10.72 -16.01
CA HIS A 161 -13.02 10.12 -16.48
C HIS A 161 -12.82 10.33 -18.00
N ALA A 162 -13.87 10.14 -18.79
CA ALA A 162 -13.80 10.42 -20.22
C ALA A 162 -13.40 11.89 -20.50
N ARG A 163 -13.96 12.86 -19.75
CA ARG A 163 -13.57 14.27 -19.89
C ARG A 163 -12.12 14.50 -19.48
N ALA A 164 -11.66 13.86 -18.40
CA ALA A 164 -10.28 13.94 -17.93
C ALA A 164 -9.29 13.42 -18.97
N ALA A 165 -9.55 12.25 -19.54
CA ALA A 165 -8.72 11.64 -20.57
C ALA A 165 -8.63 12.52 -21.83
N GLN A 166 -9.76 13.05 -22.27
CA GLN A 166 -9.82 13.95 -23.41
C GLN A 166 -9.09 15.27 -23.16
N GLU A 167 -9.19 15.82 -21.96
CA GLU A 167 -8.46 17.05 -21.58
C GLU A 167 -6.95 16.83 -21.51
N MET A 168 -6.50 15.67 -21.01
CA MET A 168 -5.08 15.31 -21.02
C MET A 168 -4.52 15.25 -22.44
N VAL A 169 -5.24 14.61 -23.37
CA VAL A 169 -4.85 14.60 -24.79
C VAL A 169 -4.74 16.02 -25.34
N ARG A 170 -5.72 16.89 -25.07
CA ARG A 170 -5.71 18.29 -25.58
C ARG A 170 -4.52 19.08 -25.02
N ARG A 171 -4.21 18.94 -23.73
CA ARG A 171 -3.07 19.63 -23.10
C ARG A 171 -1.76 19.17 -23.72
N SER A 172 -1.56 17.86 -23.86
CA SER A 172 -0.36 17.29 -24.48
C SER A 172 -0.23 17.69 -25.97
N TYR A 173 -1.36 17.77 -26.68
CA TYR A 173 -1.37 18.28 -28.06
C TYR A 173 -0.99 19.76 -28.13
N ALA A 174 -1.54 20.59 -27.26
CA ALA A 174 -1.20 22.02 -27.19
C ALA A 174 0.28 22.25 -26.79
N ALA A 175 0.87 21.34 -26.03
CA ALA A 175 2.29 21.35 -25.70
C ALA A 175 3.20 20.91 -26.86
N GLY A 176 2.63 20.35 -27.95
CA GLY A 176 3.37 19.83 -29.11
C GLY A 176 3.91 18.41 -28.91
N ASP A 177 3.48 17.72 -27.86
CA ASP A 177 3.92 16.37 -27.53
C ASP A 177 3.02 15.26 -28.11
N VAL A 178 1.90 15.63 -28.71
CA VAL A 178 1.01 14.70 -29.41
C VAL A 178 1.00 15.08 -30.88
N TYR A 179 1.30 14.09 -31.73
CA TYR A 179 1.41 14.28 -33.18
C TYR A 179 0.86 13.07 -33.96
N LEU A 180 0.45 13.30 -35.20
CA LEU A 180 -0.06 12.27 -36.09
C LEU A 180 1.11 11.55 -36.79
N GLY A 181 1.14 10.23 -36.69
CA GLY A 181 2.16 9.39 -37.31
C GLY A 181 1.58 8.12 -37.94
N THR A 182 2.44 7.31 -38.54
CA THR A 182 2.08 5.98 -39.02
C THR A 182 2.87 4.96 -38.24
N TYR A 183 2.17 4.01 -37.64
CA TYR A 183 2.79 2.84 -37.05
C TYR A 183 2.79 1.71 -38.08
N GLU A 184 3.92 1.05 -38.21
CA GLU A 184 4.04 -0.18 -39.00
C GLU A 184 4.89 -1.17 -38.20
N GLY A 185 4.28 -2.28 -37.74
CA GLY A 185 4.99 -3.23 -36.89
C GLY A 185 4.11 -4.33 -36.32
N TRP A 186 4.74 -5.16 -35.47
CA TRP A 186 4.07 -6.25 -34.77
C TRP A 186 3.15 -5.74 -33.67
N TYR A 187 1.96 -6.32 -33.61
CA TYR A 187 0.95 -5.98 -32.59
C TYR A 187 0.54 -7.23 -31.80
N CYS A 188 0.66 -7.13 -30.47
CA CYS A 188 0.15 -8.12 -29.54
C CYS A 188 -1.24 -7.70 -29.07
N PRO A 189 -2.29 -8.54 -29.24
CA PRO A 189 -3.64 -8.21 -28.76
C PRO A 189 -3.72 -7.92 -27.26
N ASN A 190 -2.77 -8.45 -26.46
CA ASN A 190 -2.75 -8.31 -25.02
C ASN A 190 -1.90 -7.13 -24.51
N GLU A 191 -0.88 -6.70 -25.28
CA GLU A 191 0.07 -5.67 -24.84
C GLU A 191 0.20 -4.48 -25.79
N GLY A 192 -0.44 -4.55 -26.96
CA GLY A 192 -0.30 -3.52 -27.99
C GLY A 192 0.94 -3.71 -28.89
N PHE A 193 1.47 -2.61 -29.39
CA PHE A 193 2.60 -2.61 -30.34
C PHE A 193 3.90 -3.09 -29.70
N ARG A 194 4.70 -3.81 -30.51
CA ARG A 194 5.99 -4.39 -30.11
C ARG A 194 7.11 -3.85 -30.98
N ALA A 195 8.23 -3.51 -30.36
CA ALA A 195 9.44 -3.21 -31.10
C ALA A 195 9.91 -4.43 -31.90
N ALA A 196 10.56 -4.22 -33.05
CA ALA A 196 10.98 -5.31 -33.92
C ALA A 196 11.96 -6.30 -33.27
N GLY A 197 12.67 -5.88 -32.23
CA GLY A 197 13.57 -6.72 -31.42
C GLY A 197 12.88 -7.50 -30.29
N ASP A 198 11.61 -7.20 -29.99
CA ASP A 198 10.86 -7.74 -28.86
C ASP A 198 9.91 -8.88 -29.28
N VAL A 199 10.24 -9.61 -30.31
CA VAL A 199 9.41 -10.69 -30.84
C VAL A 199 10.18 -12.00 -30.86
N VAL A 200 9.49 -13.12 -30.67
CA VAL A 200 10.07 -14.47 -30.73
C VAL A 200 9.47 -15.22 -31.92
N GLN A 201 10.31 -15.96 -32.63
CA GLN A 201 9.86 -16.87 -33.69
C GLN A 201 9.67 -18.27 -33.11
N GLU A 202 8.47 -18.79 -33.15
CA GLU A 202 8.15 -20.14 -32.70
C GLU A 202 7.28 -20.86 -33.75
N ARG A 203 7.73 -22.02 -34.21
CA ARG A 203 7.02 -22.87 -35.18
C ARG A 203 6.58 -22.16 -36.49
N GLY A 204 7.34 -21.11 -36.86
CA GLY A 204 7.05 -20.33 -38.08
C GLY A 204 6.07 -19.16 -37.87
N GLU A 205 5.66 -18.92 -36.64
CA GLU A 205 4.84 -17.77 -36.25
C GLU A 205 5.66 -16.80 -35.42
N THR A 206 5.37 -15.51 -35.56
CA THR A 206 5.91 -14.46 -34.67
C THR A 206 5.00 -14.33 -33.49
N ILE A 207 5.52 -14.61 -32.29
CA ILE A 207 4.75 -14.61 -31.04
C ILE A 207 5.26 -13.55 -30.06
N CYS A 208 4.39 -13.17 -29.13
CA CYS A 208 4.73 -12.29 -28.03
C CYS A 208 5.50 -13.07 -26.94
N PRO A 209 6.73 -12.67 -26.56
CA PRO A 209 7.50 -13.38 -25.53
C PRO A 209 6.80 -13.37 -24.16
N ASN A 210 5.99 -12.35 -23.87
CA ASN A 210 5.25 -12.25 -22.62
C ASN A 210 3.92 -13.03 -22.63
N HIS A 211 3.44 -13.42 -23.82
CA HIS A 211 2.19 -14.18 -24.01
C HIS A 211 2.46 -15.39 -24.93
N PRO A 212 3.09 -16.45 -24.41
CA PRO A 212 3.37 -17.65 -25.19
C PRO A 212 2.09 -18.20 -25.84
N GLY A 213 2.17 -18.48 -27.14
CA GLY A 213 1.04 -19.00 -27.93
C GLY A 213 0.08 -17.93 -28.47
N VAL A 214 0.36 -16.64 -28.26
CA VAL A 214 -0.40 -15.54 -28.88
C VAL A 214 0.35 -15.06 -30.13
N PRO A 215 -0.18 -15.33 -31.37
CA PRO A 215 0.43 -14.83 -32.60
C PRO A 215 0.37 -13.31 -32.66
N LEU A 216 1.47 -12.70 -33.08
CA LEU A 216 1.50 -11.27 -33.35
C LEU A 216 0.95 -10.98 -34.74
N GLN A 217 0.27 -9.86 -34.89
CA GLN A 217 -0.23 -9.37 -36.16
C GLN A 217 0.65 -8.22 -36.68
N TRP A 218 0.98 -8.21 -37.95
CA TRP A 218 1.63 -7.06 -38.57
C TRP A 218 0.57 -6.04 -38.93
N LEU A 219 0.61 -4.87 -38.29
CA LEU A 219 -0.34 -3.79 -38.56
C LEU A 219 0.37 -2.57 -39.12
N LYS A 220 -0.37 -1.85 -39.97
CA LYS A 220 -0.01 -0.54 -40.46
C LYS A 220 -1.21 0.37 -40.23
N GLU A 221 -1.09 1.26 -39.28
CA GLU A 221 -2.17 2.15 -38.86
C GLU A 221 -1.68 3.59 -38.78
N ARG A 222 -2.58 4.54 -39.08
CA ARG A 222 -2.36 5.97 -38.83
C ARG A 222 -2.90 6.32 -37.49
N ASN A 223 -1.99 6.64 -36.54
CA ASN A 223 -2.32 6.88 -35.13
C ASN A 223 -1.73 8.19 -34.63
N TRP A 224 -2.32 8.71 -33.55
CA TRP A 224 -1.72 9.75 -32.75
C TRP A 224 -0.66 9.16 -31.83
N PHE A 225 0.50 9.82 -31.76
CA PHE A 225 1.65 9.41 -30.94
C PHE A 225 1.92 10.44 -29.86
N PHE A 226 2.36 9.94 -28.70
CA PHE A 226 2.91 10.76 -27.62
C PHE A 226 4.44 10.75 -27.69
N ARG A 227 5.07 11.93 -27.59
CA ARG A 227 6.52 12.15 -27.70
C ARG A 227 7.24 11.79 -26.41
N LEU A 228 7.24 10.53 -26.03
CA LEU A 228 7.90 10.03 -24.82
C LEU A 228 9.42 10.27 -24.87
N SER A 229 10.04 10.15 -26.03
CA SER A 229 11.48 10.33 -26.25
C SER A 229 11.98 11.72 -25.80
N ALA A 230 11.14 12.75 -25.86
CA ALA A 230 11.48 14.11 -25.40
C ALA A 230 11.69 14.20 -23.88
N TYR A 231 11.20 13.24 -23.12
CA TYR A 231 11.26 13.24 -21.66
C TYR A 231 12.40 12.42 -21.06
N GLN A 232 13.25 11.80 -21.88
CA GLN A 232 14.31 10.91 -21.44
C GLN A 232 15.18 11.52 -20.33
N ALA A 233 15.78 12.67 -20.58
CA ALA A 233 16.68 13.31 -19.61
C ALA A 233 15.97 13.71 -18.32
N ARG A 234 14.69 14.17 -18.41
CA ARG A 234 13.90 14.56 -17.25
C ARG A 234 13.51 13.34 -16.40
N LEU A 235 13.14 12.23 -17.03
CA LEU A 235 12.83 10.96 -16.36
C LEU A 235 14.08 10.39 -15.67
N GLU A 236 15.23 10.39 -16.34
CA GLU A 236 16.48 9.92 -15.74
C GLU A 236 16.85 10.75 -14.49
N ALA A 237 16.73 12.06 -14.57
CA ALA A 237 16.97 12.95 -13.43
C ALA A 237 15.97 12.72 -12.28
N TRP A 238 14.68 12.53 -12.59
CA TRP A 238 13.63 12.31 -11.61
C TRP A 238 13.78 10.95 -10.89
N LEU A 239 14.06 9.88 -11.64
CA LEU A 239 14.31 8.55 -11.09
C LEU A 239 15.60 8.48 -10.25
N SER A 240 16.56 9.37 -10.51
CA SER A 240 17.86 9.43 -9.81
C SER A 240 17.82 10.28 -8.54
N GLN A 241 16.68 10.83 -8.14
CA GLN A 241 16.55 11.59 -6.89
C GLN A 241 16.79 10.71 -5.65
N ASP A 242 17.22 11.33 -4.56
CA ASP A 242 17.37 10.70 -3.25
C ASP A 242 16.63 11.52 -2.18
N PRO A 243 15.56 10.98 -1.54
CA PRO A 243 14.99 9.67 -1.79
C PRO A 243 14.34 9.57 -3.17
N SER A 244 14.40 8.37 -3.74
CA SER A 244 13.76 8.11 -5.04
C SER A 244 12.24 8.16 -4.93
N PRO A 245 11.55 8.75 -5.91
CA PRO A 245 10.10 8.71 -5.98
C PRO A 245 9.55 7.30 -6.29
N VAL A 246 10.37 6.39 -6.82
CA VAL A 246 9.99 4.99 -7.10
C VAL A 246 10.69 4.06 -6.13
N GLN A 247 9.93 3.24 -5.44
CA GLN A 247 10.42 2.34 -4.40
C GLN A 247 9.79 0.94 -4.54
N PRO A 248 10.48 -0.10 -4.09
CA PRO A 248 11.85 -0.13 -3.55
C PRO A 248 12.92 0.14 -4.63
N ASP A 249 14.17 0.37 -4.18
CA ASP A 249 15.28 0.82 -5.04
C ASP A 249 15.54 -0.06 -6.27
N TYR A 250 15.39 -1.37 -6.14
CA TYR A 250 15.60 -2.27 -7.28
C TYR A 250 14.51 -2.08 -8.36
N ARG A 251 13.30 -1.68 -8.01
CA ARG A 251 12.22 -1.33 -8.96
C ARG A 251 12.50 0.00 -9.66
N ARG A 252 13.03 0.98 -8.93
CA ARG A 252 13.58 2.19 -9.54
C ARG A 252 14.67 1.85 -10.56
N ASN A 253 15.60 0.95 -10.20
CA ASN A 253 16.69 0.57 -11.07
C ASN A 253 16.22 -0.12 -12.36
N GLU A 254 15.15 -0.92 -12.29
CA GLU A 254 14.48 -1.49 -13.47
C GLU A 254 13.95 -0.38 -14.40
N ALA A 255 13.21 0.59 -13.85
CA ALA A 255 12.68 1.72 -14.61
C ALA A 255 13.80 2.58 -15.20
N LEU A 256 14.83 2.89 -14.41
CA LEU A 256 16.00 3.66 -14.86
C LEU A 256 16.79 2.93 -15.95
N GLY A 257 16.94 1.61 -15.83
CA GLY A 257 17.55 0.77 -16.86
C GLY A 257 16.78 0.82 -18.18
N PHE A 258 15.45 0.81 -18.12
CA PHE A 258 14.60 0.96 -19.31
C PHE A 258 14.76 2.35 -19.95
N VAL A 259 14.74 3.43 -19.17
CA VAL A 259 14.95 4.79 -19.68
C VAL A 259 16.30 4.93 -20.38
N ARG A 260 17.37 4.35 -19.82
CA ARG A 260 18.74 4.42 -20.37
C ARG A 260 18.95 3.63 -21.66
N GLN A 261 18.06 2.72 -21.99
CA GLN A 261 18.09 2.02 -23.29
C GLN A 261 17.65 2.89 -24.46
N GLY A 262 17.06 4.07 -24.17
CA GLY A 262 16.47 4.97 -25.14
C GLY A 262 14.95 4.82 -25.19
N LEU A 263 14.25 5.94 -25.10
CA LEU A 263 12.79 5.98 -25.12
C LEU A 263 12.28 6.24 -26.52
N GLU A 264 11.27 5.48 -26.93
CA GLU A 264 10.55 5.64 -28.20
C GLU A 264 9.17 6.26 -27.95
N ASP A 265 8.70 7.02 -28.94
CA ASP A 265 7.34 7.56 -28.92
C ASP A 265 6.33 6.44 -29.09
N PHE A 266 5.17 6.54 -28.46
CA PHE A 266 4.17 5.48 -28.47
C PHE A 266 2.80 5.96 -28.94
N SER A 267 2.04 5.07 -29.59
CA SER A 267 0.69 5.35 -30.08
C SER A 267 -0.32 5.47 -28.94
N ILE A 268 -1.11 6.55 -28.94
CA ILE A 268 -2.14 6.88 -27.94
C ILE A 268 -3.57 6.86 -28.50
N SER A 269 -3.75 6.47 -29.77
CA SER A 269 -5.08 6.30 -30.38
C SER A 269 -5.23 4.93 -31.02
N ARG A 270 -6.48 4.54 -31.29
CA ARG A 270 -6.84 3.34 -32.06
C ARG A 270 -7.91 3.69 -33.07
N GLU A 271 -7.60 3.46 -34.35
CA GLU A 271 -8.56 3.60 -35.42
C GLU A 271 -9.55 2.42 -35.40
N GLY A 272 -10.81 2.68 -35.72
CA GLY A 272 -11.86 1.65 -35.86
C GLY A 272 -12.31 0.97 -34.57
N ALA A 273 -11.76 1.29 -33.40
CA ALA A 273 -12.23 0.76 -32.12
C ALA A 273 -13.59 1.38 -31.75
N SER A 274 -14.57 0.51 -31.47
CA SER A 274 -15.93 0.94 -31.08
C SER A 274 -16.16 1.00 -29.56
N TRP A 275 -15.23 0.43 -28.77
CA TRP A 275 -15.26 0.42 -27.31
C TRP A 275 -14.03 1.12 -26.76
N GLY A 276 -14.20 2.36 -26.30
CA GLY A 276 -13.14 3.24 -25.82
C GLY A 276 -13.63 4.69 -25.69
N ILE A 277 -12.83 5.53 -25.05
CA ILE A 277 -13.10 6.97 -24.97
C ILE A 277 -12.83 7.60 -26.34
N PRO A 278 -13.76 8.37 -26.92
CA PRO A 278 -13.55 9.03 -28.21
C PRO A 278 -12.31 9.93 -28.18
N PHE A 279 -11.47 9.83 -29.22
CA PHE A 279 -10.30 10.68 -29.37
C PHE A 279 -10.75 12.13 -29.63
N PRO A 280 -10.19 13.15 -28.94
CA PRO A 280 -10.77 14.50 -28.95
C PRO A 280 -10.37 15.39 -30.13
N ILE A 281 -9.46 14.93 -31.02
CA ILE A 281 -8.82 15.77 -32.06
C ILE A 281 -8.89 15.04 -33.40
N ARG A 282 -9.26 15.78 -34.48
CA ARG A 282 -9.18 15.30 -35.87
C ARG A 282 -7.79 15.51 -36.45
N ASP A 283 -7.52 14.87 -37.59
CA ASP A 283 -6.26 14.95 -38.32
C ASP A 283 -5.83 16.39 -38.68
N ASP A 284 -6.79 17.30 -38.83
CA ASP A 284 -6.54 18.71 -39.13
C ASP A 284 -6.34 19.57 -37.85
N GLY A 285 -6.32 18.94 -36.69
CA GLY A 285 -6.18 19.59 -35.39
C GLY A 285 -7.48 20.18 -34.82
N SER A 286 -8.59 20.08 -35.52
CA SER A 286 -9.90 20.56 -35.03
C SER A 286 -10.48 19.59 -33.98
N SER A 287 -11.46 20.08 -33.19
CA SER A 287 -12.16 19.22 -32.22
C SER A 287 -12.94 18.09 -32.92
N ALA A 288 -12.71 16.87 -32.49
CA ALA A 288 -13.48 15.69 -32.90
C ALA A 288 -14.74 15.47 -32.04
N LEU A 289 -14.95 16.29 -30.99
CA LEU A 289 -16.09 16.15 -30.07
C LEU A 289 -17.21 17.10 -30.44
N ALA A 290 -18.42 16.59 -30.46
CA ALA A 290 -19.64 17.38 -30.52
C ALA A 290 -19.93 18.07 -29.17
N PRO A 291 -20.81 19.10 -29.10
CA PRO A 291 -21.16 19.78 -27.86
C PRO A 291 -21.73 18.89 -26.75
N ASN A 292 -22.33 17.75 -27.11
CA ASN A 292 -22.84 16.75 -26.16
C ASN A 292 -21.76 15.73 -25.71
N GLY A 293 -20.49 15.92 -26.11
CA GLY A 293 -19.39 15.01 -25.78
C GLY A 293 -19.29 13.77 -26.65
N SER A 294 -20.22 13.54 -27.60
CA SER A 294 -20.07 12.42 -28.55
C SER A 294 -18.90 12.68 -29.49
N GLY A 295 -18.12 11.63 -29.75
CA GLY A 295 -16.95 11.69 -30.63
C GLY A 295 -17.29 11.45 -32.09
N ASP A 296 -16.42 11.93 -32.98
CA ASP A 296 -16.40 11.55 -34.38
C ASP A 296 -15.80 10.14 -34.50
N PRO A 297 -16.57 9.14 -34.99
CA PRO A 297 -16.04 7.78 -35.13
C PRO A 297 -14.78 7.69 -36.02
N ALA A 298 -14.58 8.63 -36.94
CA ALA A 298 -13.40 8.67 -37.79
C ALA A 298 -12.12 9.07 -37.04
N ALA A 299 -12.25 9.73 -35.89
CA ALA A 299 -11.10 10.08 -35.03
C ALA A 299 -10.62 8.91 -34.15
N GLY A 300 -11.39 7.81 -34.08
CA GLY A 300 -11.07 6.63 -33.27
C GLY A 300 -11.22 6.88 -31.76
N THR A 301 -10.53 6.06 -30.97
CA THR A 301 -10.57 6.11 -29.50
C THR A 301 -9.19 6.32 -28.89
N ILE A 302 -9.15 6.80 -27.65
CA ILE A 302 -7.92 6.86 -26.84
C ILE A 302 -7.47 5.42 -26.53
N TYR A 303 -6.17 5.18 -26.59
CA TYR A 303 -5.59 3.87 -26.27
C TYR A 303 -5.68 3.58 -24.76
N VAL A 304 -6.10 2.37 -24.42
CA VAL A 304 -6.42 1.94 -23.06
C VAL A 304 -5.32 2.26 -22.02
N TRP A 305 -4.06 2.07 -22.34
CA TRP A 305 -2.97 2.35 -21.40
C TRP A 305 -2.73 3.85 -21.17
N TYR A 306 -3.01 4.71 -22.15
CA TYR A 306 -2.99 6.15 -21.97
C TYR A 306 -4.16 6.60 -21.11
N ASP A 307 -5.35 6.09 -21.41
CA ASP A 307 -6.60 6.33 -20.71
C ASP A 307 -6.53 5.87 -19.25
N ALA A 308 -6.16 4.60 -19.02
CA ALA A 308 -6.15 4.00 -17.68
C ALA A 308 -5.32 4.79 -16.65
N LEU A 309 -4.16 5.34 -17.02
CA LEU A 309 -3.31 6.12 -16.12
C LEU A 309 -3.96 7.43 -15.63
N ILE A 310 -4.90 7.99 -16.39
CA ILE A 310 -5.57 9.25 -16.06
C ILE A 310 -6.59 9.10 -14.92
N ASN A 311 -6.97 7.87 -14.58
CA ASN A 311 -7.87 7.61 -13.45
C ASN A 311 -7.44 8.30 -12.16
N TYR A 312 -6.15 8.40 -11.91
CA TYR A 312 -5.56 9.04 -10.73
C TYR A 312 -5.87 10.54 -10.65
N LEU A 313 -5.81 11.23 -11.78
CA LEU A 313 -6.21 12.63 -11.87
C LEU A 313 -7.71 12.82 -11.72
N THR A 314 -8.50 11.95 -12.37
CA THR A 314 -9.95 11.96 -12.23
C THR A 314 -10.36 11.77 -10.78
N GLY A 315 -9.70 10.82 -10.09
CA GLY A 315 -9.88 10.60 -8.66
C GLY A 315 -9.55 11.81 -7.80
N ALA A 316 -8.62 12.67 -8.24
CA ALA A 316 -8.32 13.94 -7.58
C ALA A 316 -9.35 15.06 -7.87
N GLY A 317 -10.23 14.87 -8.86
CA GLY A 317 -11.26 15.85 -9.26
C GLY A 317 -11.01 16.55 -10.59
N PHE A 318 -9.90 16.22 -11.28
CA PHE A 318 -9.62 16.76 -12.62
C PHE A 318 -10.61 16.24 -13.68
N PRO A 319 -11.06 17.02 -14.68
CA PRO A 319 -10.63 18.39 -14.97
C PRO A 319 -11.48 19.47 -14.28
N ASP A 320 -12.51 19.09 -13.53
CA ASP A 320 -13.48 20.01 -12.92
C ASP A 320 -12.79 20.86 -11.83
N GLU A 321 -11.89 20.25 -11.06
CA GLU A 321 -11.00 20.96 -10.13
C GLU A 321 -9.69 21.32 -10.84
N PRO A 322 -9.20 22.56 -10.71
CA PRO A 322 -7.98 23.01 -11.35
C PRO A 322 -6.79 22.11 -11.01
N ASN A 323 -6.24 21.42 -12.04
CA ASN A 323 -5.12 20.49 -11.89
C ASN A 323 -5.31 19.40 -10.83
N GLY A 324 -6.57 19.06 -10.48
CA GLY A 324 -6.88 18.06 -9.45
C GLY A 324 -6.68 18.56 -8.01
N ALA A 325 -6.57 19.87 -7.80
CA ALA A 325 -6.44 20.42 -6.46
C ALA A 325 -7.72 20.18 -5.62
N PRO A 326 -7.61 19.99 -4.31
CA PRO A 326 -6.36 20.07 -3.53
C PRO A 326 -5.63 18.72 -3.35
N TRP A 327 -6.00 17.68 -4.08
CA TRP A 327 -5.51 16.30 -3.86
C TRP A 327 -4.30 15.94 -4.71
N TRP A 328 -4.14 16.57 -5.89
CA TRP A 328 -2.98 16.33 -6.73
C TRP A 328 -1.79 17.23 -6.36
N PRO A 329 -0.52 16.75 -6.38
CA PRO A 329 -0.07 15.41 -6.77
C PRO A 329 -0.36 14.35 -5.70
N ALA A 330 -0.60 13.11 -6.14
CA ALA A 330 -0.81 11.98 -5.25
C ALA A 330 0.39 11.76 -4.33
N ASP A 331 0.12 11.45 -3.05
CA ASP A 331 1.15 11.16 -2.06
C ASP A 331 1.72 9.76 -2.25
N LEU A 332 0.88 8.80 -2.71
CA LEU A 332 1.31 7.43 -2.92
C LEU A 332 0.48 6.74 -3.99
N HIS A 333 1.16 6.21 -5.01
CA HIS A 333 0.63 5.17 -5.88
C HIS A 333 1.15 3.82 -5.42
N ILE A 334 0.26 2.84 -5.21
CA ILE A 334 0.62 1.43 -4.97
C ILE A 334 0.31 0.67 -6.24
N ILE A 335 1.29 -0.08 -6.76
CA ILE A 335 1.16 -0.77 -8.04
C ILE A 335 1.90 -2.12 -8.04
N GLY A 336 1.42 -3.06 -8.85
CA GLY A 336 2.14 -4.29 -9.13
C GLY A 336 3.39 -4.09 -10.01
N LYS A 337 4.36 -4.97 -9.86
CA LYS A 337 5.64 -4.88 -10.59
C LYS A 337 5.52 -4.96 -12.12
N ASP A 338 4.48 -5.61 -12.62
CA ASP A 338 4.22 -5.78 -14.06
C ASP A 338 3.86 -4.47 -14.77
N ILE A 339 3.37 -3.50 -14.04
CA ILE A 339 3.01 -2.18 -14.56
C ILE A 339 3.96 -1.05 -14.11
N ASN A 340 5.12 -1.41 -13.51
CA ASN A 340 6.12 -0.45 -13.06
C ASN A 340 6.54 0.53 -14.18
N ARG A 341 6.78 0.03 -15.39
CA ARG A 341 7.18 0.85 -16.54
C ARG A 341 6.15 1.94 -16.87
N PHE A 342 4.85 1.60 -16.82
CA PHE A 342 3.78 2.56 -17.10
C PHE A 342 3.73 3.69 -16.08
N HIS A 343 3.90 3.38 -14.79
CA HIS A 343 3.79 4.35 -13.71
C HIS A 343 5.06 5.14 -13.44
N ALA A 344 6.23 4.52 -13.64
CA ALA A 344 7.52 5.15 -13.39
C ALA A 344 8.10 5.90 -14.59
N VAL A 345 7.59 5.66 -15.81
CA VAL A 345 8.13 6.28 -17.04
C VAL A 345 7.04 7.01 -17.84
N PHE A 346 6.00 6.31 -18.27
CA PHE A 346 4.96 6.89 -19.13
C PHE A 346 4.15 7.95 -18.38
N TRP A 347 3.66 7.62 -17.20
CA TRP A 347 2.80 8.48 -16.41
C TRP A 347 3.42 9.84 -16.04
N PRO A 348 4.64 9.93 -15.49
CA PRO A 348 5.28 11.22 -15.23
C PRO A 348 5.47 12.07 -16.49
N ALA A 349 5.84 11.45 -17.61
CA ALA A 349 5.99 12.16 -18.89
C ALA A 349 4.68 12.76 -19.38
N MET A 350 3.58 11.99 -19.32
CA MET A 350 2.22 12.46 -19.66
C MET A 350 1.79 13.64 -18.77
N LEU A 351 2.04 13.55 -17.47
CA LEU A 351 1.75 14.63 -16.53
C LEU A 351 2.52 15.91 -16.85
N TRP A 352 3.81 15.79 -17.07
CA TRP A 352 4.66 16.96 -17.38
C TRP A 352 4.28 17.62 -18.71
N SER A 353 3.88 16.81 -19.70
CA SER A 353 3.35 17.30 -20.96
C SER A 353 2.08 18.14 -20.76
N ALA A 354 1.21 17.72 -19.85
CA ALA A 354 -0.01 18.43 -19.51
C ALA A 354 0.20 19.59 -18.50
N GLY A 355 1.45 19.89 -18.11
CA GLY A 355 1.79 20.94 -17.15
C GLY A 355 1.48 20.57 -15.69
N LEU A 356 1.45 19.26 -15.36
CA LEU A 356 1.13 18.74 -14.04
C LEU A 356 2.38 18.18 -13.36
N GLU A 357 2.35 18.05 -12.02
CA GLU A 357 3.40 17.45 -11.24
C GLU A 357 3.31 15.91 -11.26
N ALA A 358 4.45 15.23 -11.18
CA ALA A 358 4.50 13.79 -10.98
C ALA A 358 4.06 13.41 -9.55
N PRO A 359 3.60 12.16 -9.32
CA PRO A 359 3.27 11.69 -7.97
C PRO A 359 4.49 11.74 -7.05
N LYS A 360 4.25 11.96 -5.75
CA LYS A 360 5.32 12.09 -4.75
C LYS A 360 6.05 10.77 -4.51
N ARG A 361 5.30 9.65 -4.53
CA ARG A 361 5.84 8.30 -4.28
C ARG A 361 5.07 7.25 -5.09
N ILE A 362 5.81 6.32 -5.68
CA ILE A 362 5.29 5.11 -6.31
C ILE A 362 5.89 3.91 -5.59
N TRP A 363 5.05 3.09 -4.97
CA TRP A 363 5.45 1.85 -4.33
C TRP A 363 5.08 0.67 -5.21
N VAL A 364 6.09 -0.13 -5.54
CA VAL A 364 5.95 -1.27 -6.46
C VAL A 364 6.04 -2.57 -5.67
N HIS A 365 4.91 -3.25 -5.49
CA HIS A 365 4.85 -4.51 -4.76
C HIS A 365 5.15 -5.73 -5.63
N GLY A 366 5.51 -6.85 -4.97
CA GLY A 366 5.71 -8.14 -5.59
C GLY A 366 4.40 -8.91 -5.83
N TRP A 367 4.49 -10.07 -6.45
CA TRP A 367 3.35 -10.95 -6.71
C TRP A 367 3.12 -11.96 -5.59
N LEU A 368 1.86 -12.31 -5.36
CA LEU A 368 1.49 -13.54 -4.70
C LEU A 368 1.62 -14.70 -5.68
N LEU A 369 2.49 -15.64 -5.37
CA LEU A 369 2.75 -16.84 -6.15
C LEU A 369 2.09 -18.05 -5.50
N SER A 370 1.79 -19.08 -6.30
CA SER A 370 1.37 -20.39 -5.83
C SER A 370 2.11 -21.46 -6.64
N SER A 371 2.90 -22.27 -5.96
CA SER A 371 3.78 -23.29 -6.57
C SER A 371 4.78 -22.69 -7.58
N GLY A 372 5.39 -21.56 -7.23
CA GLY A 372 6.38 -20.85 -8.06
C GLY A 372 5.79 -20.10 -9.24
N GLU A 373 4.46 -20.09 -9.40
CA GLU A 373 3.79 -19.50 -10.54
C GLU A 373 2.81 -18.39 -10.12
N ARG A 374 2.59 -17.43 -11.04
CA ARG A 374 1.54 -16.43 -10.88
C ARG A 374 0.18 -17.10 -10.78
N MET A 375 -0.64 -16.67 -9.82
CA MET A 375 -1.99 -17.19 -9.66
C MET A 375 -2.88 -16.84 -10.86
N SER A 376 -3.64 -17.82 -11.34
CA SER A 376 -4.68 -17.60 -12.35
C SER A 376 -5.77 -18.66 -12.28
N LYS A 377 -7.00 -18.32 -12.68
CA LYS A 377 -8.12 -19.28 -12.74
C LYS A 377 -7.85 -20.43 -13.72
N SER A 378 -7.22 -20.15 -14.86
CA SER A 378 -6.92 -21.14 -15.88
C SER A 378 -5.92 -22.21 -15.42
N ARG A 379 -5.10 -21.89 -14.42
CA ARG A 379 -4.10 -22.82 -13.83
C ARG A 379 -4.63 -23.56 -12.60
N GLY A 380 -5.81 -23.22 -12.10
CA GLY A 380 -6.40 -23.86 -10.91
C GLY A 380 -5.74 -23.51 -9.58
N ASN A 381 -4.79 -22.56 -9.58
CA ASN A 381 -4.08 -22.06 -8.39
C ASN A 381 -4.65 -20.74 -7.84
N PHE A 382 -5.89 -20.45 -8.18
CA PHE A 382 -6.61 -19.22 -7.81
C PHE A 382 -7.13 -19.28 -6.37
N LEU A 383 -6.81 -18.27 -5.56
CA LEU A 383 -7.38 -18.10 -4.23
C LEU A 383 -8.62 -17.21 -4.31
N ASP A 384 -9.79 -17.82 -4.10
CA ASP A 384 -11.08 -17.12 -4.12
C ASP A 384 -11.29 -16.32 -2.84
N PRO A 385 -11.59 -15.01 -2.92
CA PRO A 385 -11.83 -14.17 -1.73
C PRO A 385 -12.97 -14.67 -0.85
N ASN A 386 -14.07 -15.16 -1.46
CA ASN A 386 -15.21 -15.68 -0.70
C ASN A 386 -14.82 -16.90 0.13
N SER A 387 -14.00 -17.79 -0.45
CA SER A 387 -13.48 -18.97 0.27
C SER A 387 -12.53 -18.57 1.40
N ALA A 388 -11.69 -17.55 1.17
CA ALA A 388 -10.79 -17.04 2.21
C ALA A 388 -11.57 -16.42 3.38
N VAL A 389 -12.58 -15.60 3.10
CA VAL A 389 -13.40 -15.01 4.15
C VAL A 389 -14.30 -16.04 4.85
N ALA A 390 -14.80 -17.06 4.13
CA ALA A 390 -15.53 -18.16 4.75
C ALA A 390 -14.67 -18.98 5.73
N ALA A 391 -13.36 -19.12 5.42
CA ALA A 391 -12.43 -19.88 6.26
C ALA A 391 -11.86 -19.07 7.44
N PHE A 392 -11.57 -17.78 7.25
CA PHE A 392 -10.80 -16.97 8.20
C PHE A 392 -11.55 -15.73 8.73
N GLY A 393 -12.76 -15.44 8.23
CA GLY A 393 -13.38 -14.12 8.41
C GLY A 393 -12.68 -13.04 7.58
N SER A 394 -13.28 -11.84 7.53
CA SER A 394 -12.70 -10.68 6.83
C SER A 394 -11.29 -10.34 7.37
N ASP A 395 -11.19 -10.15 8.67
CA ASP A 395 -9.94 -9.81 9.36
C ASP A 395 -8.83 -10.84 9.15
N GLY A 396 -9.19 -12.13 9.26
CA GLY A 396 -8.23 -13.21 9.06
C GLY A 396 -7.72 -13.28 7.62
N ALA A 397 -8.60 -13.11 6.63
CA ALA A 397 -8.20 -13.09 5.22
C ALA A 397 -7.26 -11.90 4.91
N ARG A 398 -7.53 -10.70 5.45
CA ARG A 398 -6.66 -9.51 5.36
C ARG A 398 -5.30 -9.76 6.01
N PHE A 399 -5.32 -10.28 7.24
CA PHE A 399 -4.12 -10.54 8.02
C PHE A 399 -3.18 -11.53 7.32
N VAL A 400 -3.67 -12.72 6.94
CA VAL A 400 -2.82 -13.73 6.31
C VAL A 400 -2.29 -13.27 4.96
N SER A 401 -3.05 -12.47 4.20
CA SER A 401 -2.61 -11.94 2.92
C SER A 401 -1.39 -11.01 3.05
N LEU A 402 -1.33 -10.17 4.10
CA LEU A 402 -0.24 -9.21 4.29
C LEU A 402 0.89 -9.72 5.17
N ARG A 403 0.64 -10.76 5.97
CA ARG A 403 1.61 -11.31 6.90
C ARG A 403 2.46 -12.42 6.30
N GLU A 404 1.91 -13.15 5.33
CA GLU A 404 2.55 -14.35 4.78
C GLU A 404 3.76 -14.03 3.89
N VAL A 405 3.70 -12.92 3.15
CA VAL A 405 4.72 -12.55 2.18
C VAL A 405 5.23 -11.12 2.40
N PRO A 406 6.50 -10.84 2.03
CA PRO A 406 7.01 -9.47 1.98
C PRO A 406 6.22 -8.63 0.97
N PHE A 407 5.83 -7.41 1.35
CA PHE A 407 5.07 -6.54 0.44
C PHE A 407 5.94 -5.98 -0.70
N ASP A 408 7.21 -5.88 -0.48
CA ASP A 408 8.21 -5.41 -1.45
C ASP A 408 8.73 -6.49 -2.41
N ALA A 409 8.44 -7.79 -2.19
CA ALA A 409 8.97 -8.88 -3.00
C ALA A 409 7.89 -9.92 -3.36
N ASP A 410 8.20 -10.78 -4.33
CA ASP A 410 7.36 -11.94 -4.63
C ASP A 410 7.38 -12.93 -3.46
N GLY A 411 6.24 -13.57 -3.19
CA GLY A 411 6.15 -14.56 -2.13
C GLY A 411 5.14 -15.66 -2.39
N GLU A 412 5.46 -16.85 -1.88
CA GLU A 412 4.63 -18.04 -1.99
C GLU A 412 3.48 -18.02 -0.98
N VAL A 413 2.27 -18.29 -1.45
CA VAL A 413 1.07 -18.41 -0.62
C VAL A 413 0.32 -19.70 -0.97
N SER A 414 -0.07 -20.44 0.07
CA SER A 414 -0.93 -21.62 -0.05
C SER A 414 -1.99 -21.64 1.03
N TRP A 415 -3.07 -22.39 0.82
CA TRP A 415 -4.08 -22.60 1.85
C TRP A 415 -3.48 -23.12 3.16
N ASP A 416 -2.56 -24.07 3.08
CA ASP A 416 -1.92 -24.64 4.25
C ASP A 416 -1.07 -23.62 5.01
N SER A 417 -0.34 -22.73 4.30
CA SER A 417 0.45 -21.69 4.95
C SER A 417 -0.46 -20.66 5.62
N MET A 418 -1.54 -20.25 4.96
CA MET A 418 -2.53 -19.33 5.51
C MET A 418 -3.22 -19.90 6.76
N ILE A 419 -3.65 -21.17 6.73
CA ILE A 419 -4.28 -21.86 7.89
C ILE A 419 -3.30 -21.93 9.06
N ARG A 420 -2.04 -22.31 8.82
CA ARG A 420 -1.02 -22.36 9.89
C ARG A 420 -0.81 -20.98 10.50
N ARG A 421 -0.68 -19.94 9.68
CA ARG A 421 -0.47 -18.56 10.12
C ARG A 421 -1.64 -18.04 10.95
N TYR A 422 -2.85 -18.22 10.45
CA TYR A 422 -4.08 -17.83 11.15
C TYR A 422 -4.17 -18.50 12.53
N ASN A 423 -3.99 -19.82 12.57
CA ASN A 423 -4.10 -20.56 13.82
C ASN A 423 -3.00 -20.18 14.82
N ALA A 424 -1.75 -20.03 14.35
CA ALA A 424 -0.64 -19.71 15.24
C ALA A 424 -0.74 -18.27 15.78
N GLU A 425 -0.83 -17.29 14.88
CA GLU A 425 -0.66 -15.90 15.27
C GLU A 425 -1.99 -15.24 15.72
N LEU A 426 -3.10 -15.39 14.96
CA LEU A 426 -4.36 -14.77 15.35
C LEU A 426 -5.09 -15.53 16.44
N ALA A 427 -5.33 -16.82 16.26
CA ALA A 427 -6.13 -17.58 17.20
C ALA A 427 -5.35 -17.89 18.49
N ASN A 428 -4.14 -18.49 18.38
CA ASN A 428 -3.40 -18.96 19.54
C ASN A 428 -2.63 -17.84 20.24
N ASP A 429 -1.92 -16.98 19.51
CA ASP A 429 -1.12 -15.95 20.19
C ASP A 429 -2.00 -14.80 20.69
N PHE A 430 -2.69 -14.10 19.79
CA PHE A 430 -3.46 -12.90 20.15
C PHE A 430 -4.82 -13.24 20.78
N GLY A 431 -5.61 -14.12 20.14
CA GLY A 431 -6.94 -14.50 20.64
C GLY A 431 -6.89 -15.13 22.04
N ASN A 432 -5.95 -16.05 22.30
CA ASN A 432 -5.76 -16.63 23.62
C ASN A 432 -5.26 -15.62 24.64
N LEU A 433 -4.36 -14.68 24.25
CA LEU A 433 -3.89 -13.62 25.16
C LEU A 433 -5.07 -12.78 25.65
N VAL A 434 -5.91 -12.29 24.72
CA VAL A 434 -7.11 -11.49 25.05
C VAL A 434 -8.08 -12.28 25.93
N ASN A 435 -8.36 -13.54 25.57
CA ASN A 435 -9.28 -14.37 26.33
C ASN A 435 -8.76 -14.69 27.74
N ARG A 436 -7.46 -15.02 27.90
CA ARG A 436 -6.83 -15.27 29.20
C ARG A 436 -6.83 -14.04 30.07
N ALA A 437 -6.44 -12.87 29.54
CA ALA A 437 -6.38 -11.60 30.27
C ALA A 437 -7.78 -11.16 30.75
N SER A 438 -8.76 -11.16 29.84
CA SER A 438 -10.14 -10.73 30.17
C SER A 438 -10.86 -11.69 31.12
N THR A 439 -10.65 -13.02 30.95
CA THR A 439 -11.22 -14.02 31.86
C THR A 439 -10.62 -13.89 33.27
N LEU A 440 -9.31 -13.70 33.38
CA LEU A 440 -8.63 -13.53 34.66
C LEU A 440 -9.09 -12.24 35.35
N ALA A 441 -9.20 -11.15 34.59
CA ALA A 441 -9.72 -9.87 35.09
C ALA A 441 -11.15 -10.00 35.63
N SER A 442 -12.04 -10.58 34.83
CA SER A 442 -13.45 -10.78 35.23
C SER A 442 -13.60 -11.66 36.47
N ARG A 443 -12.83 -12.76 36.59
CA ARG A 443 -12.89 -13.67 37.75
C ARG A 443 -12.31 -13.06 39.03
N SER A 444 -11.23 -12.26 38.92
CA SER A 444 -10.50 -11.75 40.07
C SER A 444 -10.99 -10.38 40.56
N PHE A 445 -11.53 -9.56 39.63
CA PHE A 445 -11.89 -8.16 39.90
C PHE A 445 -13.34 -7.83 39.49
N GLY A 446 -14.10 -8.81 39.00
CA GLY A 446 -15.48 -8.61 38.56
C GLY A 446 -15.54 -7.74 37.32
N SER A 447 -16.49 -6.80 37.29
CA SER A 447 -16.71 -5.91 36.15
C SER A 447 -15.77 -4.69 36.09
N THR A 448 -14.97 -4.47 37.11
CA THR A 448 -14.06 -3.31 37.16
C THR A 448 -12.65 -3.75 36.82
N PRO A 449 -12.14 -3.43 35.61
CA PRO A 449 -10.80 -3.81 35.23
C PRO A 449 -9.76 -3.07 36.05
N PRO A 450 -8.67 -3.73 36.52
CA PRO A 450 -7.58 -3.03 37.19
C PRO A 450 -6.85 -2.14 36.17
N ALA A 451 -6.37 -0.98 36.64
CA ALA A 451 -5.53 -0.10 35.84
C ALA A 451 -4.13 -0.72 35.64
N PRO A 452 -3.47 -0.44 34.52
CA PRO A 452 -2.09 -0.86 34.31
C PRO A 452 -1.16 -0.14 35.32
N ARG A 453 -0.03 -0.76 35.60
CA ARG A 453 1.05 -0.11 36.35
C ARG A 453 1.56 1.10 35.57
N ALA A 454 2.14 2.08 36.30
CA ALA A 454 2.82 3.19 35.63
C ALA A 454 3.92 2.69 34.69
N ALA A 455 4.12 3.33 33.55
CA ALA A 455 5.07 2.87 32.53
C ALA A 455 6.48 2.61 33.08
N ALA A 456 6.92 3.40 34.10
CA ALA A 456 8.23 3.23 34.74
C ALA A 456 8.36 1.93 35.55
N SER A 457 7.24 1.28 35.91
CA SER A 457 7.21 0.05 36.72
C SER A 457 6.58 -1.14 36.02
N ALA A 458 6.10 -0.95 34.81
CA ALA A 458 5.47 -1.98 34.00
C ALA A 458 6.49 -2.59 33.00
N PRO A 459 6.89 -3.88 33.16
CA PRO A 459 7.84 -4.50 32.21
C PRO A 459 7.35 -4.45 30.76
N LEU A 460 6.05 -4.67 30.54
CA LEU A 460 5.45 -4.65 29.19
C LEU A 460 5.44 -3.25 28.56
N ALA A 461 5.53 -2.17 29.33
CA ALA A 461 5.60 -0.82 28.78
C ALA A 461 6.90 -0.58 27.98
N VAL A 462 8.02 -1.15 28.44
CA VAL A 462 9.31 -1.06 27.73
C VAL A 462 9.27 -1.84 26.42
N GLU A 463 8.71 -3.06 26.46
CA GLU A 463 8.53 -3.91 25.28
C GLU A 463 7.58 -3.23 24.26
N TRP A 464 6.52 -2.57 24.76
CA TRP A 464 5.60 -1.83 23.91
C TRP A 464 6.28 -0.66 23.19
N GLU A 465 7.07 0.16 23.87
CA GLU A 465 7.75 1.29 23.21
C GLU A 465 8.71 0.80 22.10
N SER A 466 9.38 -0.34 22.31
CA SER A 466 10.21 -0.97 21.28
C SER A 466 9.37 -1.43 20.07
N ALA A 467 8.27 -2.15 20.32
CA ALA A 467 7.37 -2.63 19.28
C ALA A 467 6.71 -1.46 18.53
N ARG A 468 6.28 -0.43 19.26
CA ARG A 468 5.70 0.78 18.70
C ARG A 468 6.68 1.50 17.75
N ALA A 469 7.93 1.67 18.17
CA ALA A 469 8.96 2.30 17.35
C ALA A 469 9.22 1.51 16.06
N LYS A 470 9.40 0.18 16.15
CA LYS A 470 9.56 -0.70 15.00
C LYS A 470 8.33 -0.64 14.06
N SER A 471 7.11 -0.62 14.63
CA SER A 471 5.87 -0.53 13.86
C SER A 471 5.78 0.77 13.07
N LEU A 472 6.15 1.90 13.67
CA LEU A 472 6.16 3.20 12.99
C LEU A 472 7.18 3.20 11.84
N GLU A 473 8.39 2.71 12.07
CA GLU A 473 9.44 2.62 11.05
C GLU A 473 9.03 1.71 9.88
N ALA A 474 8.48 0.53 10.19
CA ALA A 474 8.03 -0.41 9.16
C ALA A 474 6.87 0.15 8.32
N MET A 475 5.93 0.87 8.95
CA MET A 475 4.81 1.49 8.23
C MET A 475 5.26 2.68 7.37
N ASP A 476 6.19 3.51 7.83
CA ASP A 476 6.79 4.58 7.02
C ASP A 476 7.55 4.01 5.81
N GLY A 477 8.18 2.84 6.00
CA GLY A 477 8.81 2.06 4.94
C GLY A 477 7.85 1.27 4.06
N LEU A 478 6.55 1.24 4.35
CA LEU A 478 5.53 0.41 3.69
C LEU A 478 5.84 -1.10 3.75
N LEU A 479 6.59 -1.55 4.76
CA LEU A 479 6.94 -2.95 5.01
C LEU A 479 5.88 -3.62 5.89
N LEU A 480 4.68 -3.83 5.34
CA LEU A 480 3.48 -4.23 6.08
C LEU A 480 3.67 -5.54 6.85
N HIS A 481 4.37 -6.53 6.29
CA HIS A 481 4.69 -7.79 6.96
C HIS A 481 5.59 -7.60 8.19
N GLN A 482 6.53 -6.62 8.16
CA GLN A 482 7.38 -6.26 9.29
C GLN A 482 6.61 -5.47 10.34
N TRP A 483 5.72 -4.56 9.90
CA TRP A 483 4.82 -3.85 10.81
C TRP A 483 3.98 -4.82 11.63
N ILE A 484 3.32 -5.79 11.00
CA ILE A 484 2.58 -6.85 11.69
C ILE A 484 3.54 -7.67 12.58
N GLY A 485 4.72 -8.02 12.07
CA GLY A 485 5.74 -8.77 12.82
C GLY A 485 6.14 -8.08 14.12
N ALA A 486 6.37 -6.78 14.11
CA ALA A 486 6.73 -6.02 15.31
C ALA A 486 5.63 -6.05 16.37
N LEU A 487 4.36 -5.99 15.97
CA LEU A 487 3.23 -6.12 16.90
C LEU A 487 3.15 -7.55 17.49
N TRP A 488 3.39 -8.58 16.67
CA TRP A 488 3.37 -9.98 17.14
C TRP A 488 4.59 -10.35 18.01
N GLU A 489 5.73 -9.68 17.85
CA GLU A 489 6.83 -9.76 18.81
C GLU A 489 6.37 -9.29 20.21
N PHE A 490 5.58 -8.22 20.28
CA PHE A 490 5.01 -7.73 21.54
C PHE A 490 3.93 -8.67 22.10
N VAL A 491 3.06 -9.26 21.25
CA VAL A 491 2.10 -10.30 21.66
C VAL A 491 2.84 -11.48 22.30
N ALA A 492 3.93 -11.93 21.68
CA ALA A 492 4.76 -13.02 22.21
C ALA A 492 5.42 -12.61 23.55
N ALA A 493 5.86 -11.36 23.72
CA ALA A 493 6.39 -10.86 24.99
C ALA A 493 5.31 -10.85 26.08
N ALA A 494 4.08 -10.44 25.77
CA ALA A 494 2.95 -10.48 26.68
C ALA A 494 2.58 -11.91 27.09
N ASN A 495 2.61 -12.88 26.17
CA ASN A 495 2.38 -14.28 26.49
C ASN A 495 3.48 -14.83 27.40
N ARG A 496 4.77 -14.53 27.15
CA ARG A 496 5.87 -14.91 28.06
C ARG A 496 5.72 -14.29 29.45
N PHE A 497 5.24 -13.04 29.51
CA PHE A 497 4.97 -12.37 30.77
C PHE A 497 3.87 -13.08 31.57
N VAL A 498 2.80 -13.56 30.93
CA VAL A 498 1.78 -14.40 31.58
C VAL A 498 2.39 -15.65 32.19
N ASP A 499 3.27 -16.33 31.46
CA ASP A 499 3.88 -17.59 31.91
C ASP A 499 4.91 -17.36 33.05
N ALA A 500 5.60 -16.22 33.06
CA ALA A 500 6.54 -15.84 34.11
C ALA A 500 5.83 -15.42 35.42
N GLU A 501 4.79 -14.60 35.29
CA GLU A 501 4.06 -14.03 36.46
C GLU A 501 3.06 -15.04 37.08
N LYS A 502 2.67 -16.06 36.34
CA LYS A 502 1.73 -17.10 36.77
C LYS A 502 0.50 -16.54 37.48
N PRO A 503 -0.27 -15.67 36.86
CA PRO A 503 -1.34 -14.93 37.51
C PRO A 503 -2.43 -15.82 38.12
N TRP A 504 -2.54 -17.08 37.72
CA TRP A 504 -3.43 -18.07 38.35
C TRP A 504 -2.98 -18.47 39.75
N GLU A 505 -1.67 -18.50 40.04
CA GLU A 505 -1.13 -18.73 41.38
C GLU A 505 -1.37 -17.52 42.29
N LEU A 506 -1.14 -16.31 41.75
CA LEU A 506 -1.45 -15.05 42.43
C LEU A 506 -2.95 -14.94 42.77
N ALA A 507 -3.82 -15.31 41.81
CA ALA A 507 -5.27 -15.29 42.02
C ALA A 507 -5.70 -16.26 43.15
N LYS A 508 -5.08 -17.44 43.25
CA LYS A 508 -5.32 -18.42 44.32
C LYS A 508 -4.87 -17.87 45.68
N ALA A 509 -3.69 -17.28 45.77
CA ALA A 509 -3.18 -16.67 46.99
C ALA A 509 -4.05 -15.47 47.44
N ALA A 510 -4.41 -14.61 46.50
CA ALA A 510 -5.30 -13.46 46.74
C ALA A 510 -6.68 -13.90 47.29
N ALA A 511 -7.24 -14.98 46.76
CA ALA A 511 -8.51 -15.56 47.23
C ALA A 511 -8.41 -16.14 48.65
N SER A 512 -7.21 -16.51 49.10
CA SER A 512 -6.92 -16.96 50.46
C SER A 512 -6.64 -15.80 51.45
N GLY A 513 -6.77 -14.54 51.04
CA GLY A 513 -6.59 -13.36 51.87
C GLY A 513 -5.18 -12.74 51.83
N ASP A 514 -4.30 -13.18 50.92
CA ASP A 514 -2.97 -12.61 50.73
C ASP A 514 -3.07 -11.26 50.01
N ALA A 515 -2.97 -10.15 50.77
CA ALA A 515 -3.12 -8.79 50.25
C ALA A 515 -1.95 -8.40 49.29
N PRO A 516 -0.68 -8.68 49.58
CA PRO A 516 0.41 -8.52 48.62
C PRO A 516 0.19 -9.25 47.30
N ALA A 517 -0.25 -10.52 47.33
CA ALA A 517 -0.57 -11.27 46.13
C ALA A 517 -1.72 -10.63 45.32
N ARG A 518 -2.72 -10.07 45.99
CA ARG A 518 -3.82 -9.35 45.36
C ARG A 518 -3.37 -8.08 44.64
N GLU A 519 -2.50 -7.29 45.29
CA GLU A 519 -1.93 -6.08 44.70
C GLU A 519 -1.06 -6.42 43.50
N HIS A 520 -0.19 -7.43 43.63
CA HIS A 520 0.63 -7.91 42.49
C HIS A 520 -0.22 -8.40 41.33
N LEU A 521 -1.25 -9.23 41.60
CA LEU A 521 -2.20 -9.68 40.60
C LEU A 521 -2.89 -8.52 39.90
N SER A 522 -3.29 -7.49 40.61
CA SER A 522 -3.91 -6.28 40.03
C SER A 522 -2.98 -5.61 39.03
N GLY A 523 -1.71 -5.44 39.37
CA GLY A 523 -0.72 -4.88 38.44
C GLY A 523 -0.48 -5.75 37.21
N VAL A 524 -0.33 -7.07 37.41
CA VAL A 524 -0.13 -8.02 36.28
C VAL A 524 -1.32 -8.02 35.34
N VAL A 525 -2.54 -8.10 35.87
CA VAL A 525 -3.76 -8.12 35.03
C VAL A 525 -3.97 -6.78 34.32
N GLY A 526 -3.73 -5.66 35.03
CA GLY A 526 -3.82 -4.33 34.41
C GLY A 526 -2.85 -4.17 33.24
N ASP A 527 -1.61 -4.63 33.38
CA ASP A 527 -0.61 -4.58 32.32
C ASP A 527 -1.01 -5.46 31.11
N LEU A 528 -1.58 -6.65 31.36
CA LEU A 528 -2.05 -7.52 30.29
C LEU A 528 -3.24 -6.94 29.51
N LEU A 529 -4.20 -6.34 30.22
CA LEU A 529 -5.34 -5.67 29.57
C LEU A 529 -4.85 -4.50 28.71
N GLU A 530 -3.89 -3.72 29.21
CA GLU A 530 -3.30 -2.62 28.47
C GLU A 530 -2.52 -3.11 27.25
N ALA A 531 -1.76 -4.19 27.38
CA ALA A 531 -1.08 -4.81 26.23
C ALA A 531 -2.08 -5.23 25.14
N CYS A 532 -3.18 -5.89 25.52
CA CYS A 532 -4.24 -6.25 24.58
C CYS A 532 -4.87 -5.03 23.90
N ARG A 533 -5.13 -3.96 24.64
CA ARG A 533 -5.67 -2.69 24.12
C ARG A 533 -4.74 -2.07 23.08
N LEU A 534 -3.45 -2.00 23.38
CA LEU A 534 -2.45 -1.39 22.50
C LEU A 534 -2.22 -2.19 21.22
N VAL A 535 -2.18 -3.54 21.32
CA VAL A 535 -2.13 -4.41 20.15
C VAL A 535 -3.37 -4.22 19.28
N ALA A 536 -4.58 -4.25 19.88
CA ALA A 536 -5.82 -4.02 19.15
C ALA A 536 -5.81 -2.68 18.40
N LEU A 537 -5.36 -1.61 19.05
CA LEU A 537 -5.26 -0.28 18.44
C LEU A 537 -4.34 -0.26 17.22
N TYR A 538 -3.14 -0.83 17.34
CA TYR A 538 -2.14 -0.76 16.27
C TYR A 538 -2.37 -1.80 15.16
N ALA A 539 -3.04 -2.90 15.46
CA ALA A 539 -3.44 -3.91 14.48
C ALA A 539 -4.79 -3.59 13.78
N ALA A 540 -5.55 -2.61 14.28
CA ALA A 540 -6.86 -2.25 13.74
C ALA A 540 -6.88 -2.00 12.21
N PRO A 541 -5.85 -1.42 11.57
CA PRO A 541 -5.85 -1.28 10.13
C PRO A 541 -5.95 -2.62 9.38
N VAL A 542 -5.40 -3.70 9.92
CA VAL A 542 -5.42 -5.02 9.28
C VAL A 542 -6.53 -5.94 9.80
N ILE A 543 -6.91 -5.83 11.07
CA ILE A 543 -7.98 -6.62 11.73
C ILE A 543 -9.02 -5.71 12.41
N PRO A 544 -9.75 -4.88 11.64
CA PRO A 544 -10.59 -3.83 12.20
C PRO A 544 -11.69 -4.35 13.13
N GLU A 545 -12.36 -5.46 12.78
CA GLU A 545 -13.45 -6.02 13.59
C GLU A 545 -12.95 -6.62 14.90
N ALA A 546 -11.88 -7.41 14.87
CA ALA A 546 -11.29 -8.02 16.04
C ALA A 546 -10.70 -6.95 16.98
N ALA A 547 -10.13 -5.88 16.43
CA ALA A 547 -9.64 -4.73 17.19
C ALA A 547 -10.76 -4.02 17.94
N GLU A 548 -11.87 -3.68 17.29
CA GLU A 548 -13.04 -3.06 17.92
C GLU A 548 -13.66 -3.96 18.99
N LYS A 549 -13.83 -5.26 18.66
CA LYS A 549 -14.34 -6.25 19.62
C LYS A 549 -13.44 -6.35 20.87
N THR A 550 -12.12 -6.40 20.66
CA THR A 550 -11.15 -6.43 21.77
C THR A 550 -11.26 -5.16 22.62
N TRP A 551 -11.24 -4.00 21.99
CA TRP A 551 -11.33 -2.71 22.67
C TRP A 551 -12.60 -2.60 23.53
N THR A 552 -13.73 -2.99 22.95
CA THR A 552 -15.04 -3.00 23.64
C THR A 552 -15.08 -4.03 24.78
N LEU A 553 -14.53 -5.23 24.58
CA LEU A 553 -14.40 -6.26 25.61
C LEU A 553 -13.62 -5.76 26.84
N LEU A 554 -12.59 -4.94 26.61
CA LEU A 554 -11.76 -4.36 27.66
C LEU A 554 -12.40 -3.16 28.38
N GLY A 555 -13.65 -2.80 28.04
CA GLY A 555 -14.40 -1.73 28.68
C GLY A 555 -14.13 -0.33 28.13
N HIS A 556 -13.65 -0.22 26.91
CA HIS A 556 -13.41 1.04 26.22
C HIS A 556 -14.43 1.29 25.10
N ASP A 557 -14.76 2.55 24.85
CA ASP A 557 -15.50 2.95 23.65
C ASP A 557 -14.54 2.97 22.46
N TRP A 558 -14.93 2.31 21.35
CA TRP A 558 -14.12 2.33 20.14
C TRP A 558 -14.07 3.75 19.57
N PRO A 559 -12.87 4.32 19.36
CA PRO A 559 -12.74 5.74 19.05
C PRO A 559 -12.79 6.07 17.56
N PHE A 560 -12.95 5.08 16.67
CA PHE A 560 -12.90 5.26 15.23
C PHE A 560 -14.19 4.77 14.54
N ASP A 561 -14.51 5.35 13.39
CA ASP A 561 -15.54 4.83 12.49
C ASP A 561 -15.04 3.61 11.71
N ALA A 562 -15.92 3.02 10.89
CA ALA A 562 -15.60 1.84 10.07
C ALA A 562 -14.46 2.07 9.05
N SER A 563 -14.10 3.32 8.73
CA SER A 563 -13.00 3.67 7.84
C SER A 563 -11.71 4.02 8.57
N GLY A 564 -11.71 4.09 9.91
CA GLY A 564 -10.58 4.44 10.74
C GLY A 564 -10.47 5.93 11.11
N ARG A 565 -11.51 6.76 10.87
CA ARG A 565 -11.52 8.17 11.30
C ARG A 565 -12.02 8.27 12.74
N GLY A 566 -11.44 9.19 13.52
CA GLY A 566 -11.83 9.42 14.92
C GLY A 566 -11.39 10.78 15.42
N GLU A 567 -11.95 11.18 16.57
CA GLU A 567 -11.60 12.45 17.23
C GLU A 567 -10.21 12.42 17.92
N ARG A 568 -9.78 11.22 18.35
CA ARG A 568 -8.47 11.00 18.97
C ARG A 568 -7.60 10.21 18.02
N THR A 569 -6.33 10.58 17.93
CA THR A 569 -5.38 9.89 17.08
C THR A 569 -4.85 8.60 17.71
N ARG A 570 -4.42 7.67 16.86
CA ARG A 570 -3.72 6.44 17.28
C ARG A 570 -2.50 6.77 18.14
N GLU A 571 -1.75 7.83 17.81
CA GLU A 571 -0.57 8.28 18.55
C GLU A 571 -0.93 8.68 19.99
N ALA A 572 -2.01 9.45 20.16
CA ALA A 572 -2.50 9.87 21.47
C ALA A 572 -3.02 8.68 22.31
N LEU A 573 -3.62 7.68 21.65
CA LEU A 573 -4.16 6.48 22.29
C LEU A 573 -3.10 5.38 22.48
N GLY A 574 -1.99 5.43 21.76
CA GLY A 574 -0.94 4.42 21.72
C GLY A 574 0.11 4.55 22.84
N VAL A 575 -0.04 5.51 23.73
CA VAL A 575 0.82 5.67 24.90
C VAL A 575 0.33 4.73 26.00
N TRP A 576 1.25 4.06 26.70
CA TRP A 576 0.95 3.17 27.82
C TRP A 576 0.14 3.90 28.91
N GLY A 577 -1.00 3.34 29.30
CA GLY A 577 -1.89 3.92 30.30
C GLY A 577 -2.67 5.17 29.84
N SER A 578 -2.70 5.46 28.52
CA SER A 578 -3.36 6.66 27.97
C SER A 578 -4.89 6.61 27.96
N ALA A 579 -5.48 5.43 28.09
CA ALA A 579 -6.93 5.24 28.11
C ALA A 579 -7.35 4.52 29.40
N ILE A 580 -8.41 5.03 30.02
CA ILE A 580 -9.05 4.42 31.18
C ILE A 580 -10.35 3.79 30.69
N ALA A 581 -10.63 2.56 31.13
CA ALA A 581 -11.90 1.89 30.84
C ALA A 581 -13.07 2.73 31.36
N THR A 582 -14.04 2.99 30.50
CA THR A 582 -15.23 3.80 30.80
C THR A 582 -16.46 2.95 31.08
N ARG A 583 -16.37 1.65 30.77
CA ARG A 583 -17.44 0.66 30.92
C ARG A 583 -16.95 -0.57 31.69
N PRO A 584 -17.87 -1.39 32.23
CA PRO A 584 -17.51 -2.70 32.74
C PRO A 584 -16.85 -3.57 31.65
N LEU A 585 -16.03 -4.53 32.09
CA LEU A 585 -15.51 -5.57 31.20
C LEU A 585 -16.66 -6.32 30.54
N GLY A 586 -16.53 -6.57 29.26
CA GLY A 586 -17.43 -7.44 28.51
C GLY A 586 -17.31 -8.90 28.94
N THR A 587 -18.24 -9.74 28.49
CA THR A 587 -18.14 -11.18 28.69
C THR A 587 -17.09 -11.75 27.73
N PRO A 588 -16.04 -12.46 28.26
CA PRO A 588 -15.06 -13.10 27.39
C PRO A 588 -15.73 -14.05 26.39
N ALA A 589 -15.38 -13.89 25.13
CA ALA A 589 -15.82 -14.74 24.02
C ALA A 589 -14.64 -14.92 23.04
N PRO A 590 -14.63 -15.96 22.21
CA PRO A 590 -13.68 -16.05 21.10
C PRO A 590 -13.81 -14.82 20.18
N LEU A 591 -12.66 -14.29 19.73
CA LEU A 591 -12.58 -13.13 18.82
C LEU A 591 -12.96 -13.51 17.38
#